data_6339a8af38e8126888a9c36dd89e2af7
#
_entry.id   6339a8af38e8126888a9c36dd89e2af7
#
_cell.length_a   1.000
_cell.length_b   1.000
_cell.length_c   1.000
_cell.angle_alpha   90.00
_cell.angle_beta   90.00
_cell.angle_gamma   90.00
#
_symmetry.space_group_name_H-M   'P 1'
#
loop_
_entity.id
_entity.type
_entity.pdbx_description
1 polymer ?
#
loop_
_entity_poly.entity_id
_entity_poly.type
_entity_poly.pdbx_seq_one_letter_code
_entity_poly.pdbx_strand_id
1 'polypeptide(L)'
;MARRRHSGRRRRGSLSFLYKLLSMLVICGAIVAALTLFFRVNTVVVSGQQRYTQQQILDASGIQTGDNLFLLNKYDVANQIIGELPYIETIRINRKLPDTLLVEVQECSAVLAVVQENNAWLVSPTGKIVDRKAAAAADQYPIIDGCTLLSPSVGSSLALGTEYARKQESLLSLLGQLDQEGLMD
;
A
#
# COMPACT_ATOMS: atom_id res chain seq x y z
N MET A 1 -4.29 34.22 -78.79
CA MET A 1 -4.70 33.06 -78.04
C MET A 1 -3.58 32.64 -77.04
N ALA A 2 -3.75 32.99 -75.76
CA ALA A 2 -2.73 32.76 -74.76
C ALA A 2 -3.07 31.47 -73.97
N ARG A 3 -2.22 30.47 -74.09
CA ARG A 3 -2.36 29.14 -73.42
C ARG A 3 -1.81 29.21 -72.02
N ARG A 4 -2.70 29.28 -71.01
CA ARG A 4 -2.34 29.21 -69.58
C ARG A 4 -1.82 27.83 -69.28
N ARG A 5 -0.53 27.71 -68.90
CA ARG A 5 0.07 26.53 -68.37
C ARG A 5 -0.31 26.42 -66.87
N HIS A 6 -1.14 25.44 -66.53
CA HIS A 6 -1.36 25.02 -65.17
C HIS A 6 -0.10 24.32 -64.63
N SER A 7 0.63 24.96 -63.74
CA SER A 7 1.72 24.34 -63.00
C SER A 7 1.13 23.50 -61.88
N GLY A 8 1.11 22.19 -62.04
CA GLY A 8 0.73 21.24 -61.01
C GLY A 8 1.74 21.28 -59.85
N ARG A 9 1.33 21.91 -58.77
CA ARG A 9 2.09 21.97 -57.52
C ARG A 9 2.11 20.57 -56.93
N ARG A 10 3.18 19.77 -57.24
CA ARG A 10 3.43 18.46 -56.64
C ARG A 10 3.56 18.62 -55.15
N ARG A 11 2.60 18.09 -54.38
CA ARG A 11 2.61 17.96 -52.93
C ARG A 11 3.76 17.03 -52.50
N ARG A 12 5.00 17.54 -52.41
CA ARG A 12 6.15 16.83 -51.86
C ARG A 12 6.21 16.89 -50.30
N GLY A 13 5.17 17.42 -49.64
CA GLY A 13 5.15 17.60 -48.17
C GLY A 13 4.82 16.37 -47.36
N SER A 14 4.22 15.33 -47.95
CA SER A 14 3.72 14.17 -47.20
C SER A 14 4.82 13.20 -46.72
N LEU A 15 5.79 12.91 -47.57
CA LEU A 15 6.85 11.92 -47.23
C LEU A 15 7.82 12.45 -46.18
N SER A 16 8.20 13.73 -46.22
CA SER A 16 9.09 14.33 -45.25
C SER A 16 8.42 14.40 -43.85
N PHE A 17 7.13 14.66 -43.77
CA PHE A 17 6.37 14.63 -42.55
C PHE A 17 6.26 13.21 -42.00
N LEU A 18 5.99 12.23 -42.86
CA LEU A 18 5.91 10.84 -42.50
C LEU A 18 7.26 10.31 -41.91
N TYR A 19 8.37 10.71 -42.52
CA TYR A 19 9.72 10.38 -42.04
C TYR A 19 10.00 10.97 -40.63
N LYS A 20 9.63 12.23 -40.40
CA LYS A 20 9.78 12.89 -39.10
C LYS A 20 8.91 12.21 -38.04
N LEU A 21 7.65 11.87 -38.38
CA LEU A 21 6.77 11.15 -37.48
C LEU A 21 7.30 9.76 -37.15
N LEU A 22 7.78 9.02 -38.14
CA LEU A 22 8.35 7.70 -37.97
C LEU A 22 9.62 7.74 -37.10
N SER A 23 10.52 8.69 -37.35
CA SER A 23 11.74 8.85 -36.54
C SER A 23 11.42 9.21 -35.09
N MET A 24 10.44 10.07 -34.86
CA MET A 24 9.95 10.42 -33.50
C MET A 24 9.40 9.17 -32.79
N LEU A 25 8.60 8.37 -33.48
CA LEU A 25 8.03 7.15 -32.93
C LEU A 25 9.12 6.12 -32.56
N VAL A 26 10.13 5.96 -33.41
CA VAL A 26 11.28 5.07 -33.13
C VAL A 26 12.08 5.56 -31.91
N ILE A 27 12.34 6.87 -31.81
CA ILE A 27 13.05 7.46 -30.66
C ILE A 27 12.23 7.28 -29.38
N CYS A 28 10.94 7.58 -29.40
CA CYS A 28 10.06 7.36 -28.25
C CYS A 28 10.01 5.87 -27.85
N GLY A 29 9.91 4.96 -28.80
CA GLY A 29 9.95 3.53 -28.57
C GLY A 29 11.28 3.07 -27.94
N ALA A 30 12.40 3.59 -28.41
CA ALA A 30 13.71 3.30 -27.84
C ALA A 30 13.85 3.81 -26.40
N ILE A 31 13.34 5.02 -26.11
CA ILE A 31 13.32 5.58 -24.74
C ILE A 31 12.46 4.72 -23.82
N VAL A 32 11.25 4.35 -24.24
CA VAL A 32 10.37 3.49 -23.45
C VAL A 32 11.03 2.13 -23.19
N ALA A 33 11.62 1.51 -24.22
CA ALA A 33 12.35 0.26 -24.06
C ALA A 33 13.52 0.39 -23.08
N ALA A 34 14.30 1.46 -23.17
CA ALA A 34 15.40 1.72 -22.25
C ALA A 34 14.90 1.89 -20.80
N LEU A 35 13.81 2.64 -20.57
CA LEU A 35 13.22 2.82 -19.25
C LEU A 35 12.68 1.50 -18.69
N THR A 36 12.04 0.68 -19.51
CA THR A 36 11.50 -0.61 -19.04
C THR A 36 12.58 -1.64 -18.72
N LEU A 37 13.69 -1.62 -19.42
CA LEU A 37 14.79 -2.56 -19.19
C LEU A 37 15.72 -2.14 -18.07
N PHE A 38 15.94 -0.82 -17.90
CA PHE A 38 16.91 -0.28 -16.95
C PHE A 38 16.35 -0.15 -15.53
N PHE A 39 15.06 0.18 -15.38
CA PHE A 39 14.43 0.41 -14.09
C PHE A 39 13.64 -0.81 -13.60
N ARG A 40 14.34 -1.92 -13.38
CA ARG A 40 13.75 -3.14 -12.81
C ARG A 40 14.07 -3.25 -11.33
N VAL A 41 13.16 -3.81 -10.56
CA VAL A 41 13.37 -4.12 -9.14
C VAL A 41 14.37 -5.28 -9.04
N ASN A 42 15.58 -4.99 -8.59
CA ASN A 42 16.59 -6.01 -8.26
C ASN A 42 16.71 -6.20 -6.76
N THR A 43 16.51 -5.12 -5.99
CA THR A 43 16.67 -5.13 -4.55
C THR A 43 15.45 -4.53 -3.88
N VAL A 44 14.90 -5.23 -2.89
CA VAL A 44 13.88 -4.68 -1.98
C VAL A 44 14.48 -4.63 -0.57
N VAL A 45 14.52 -3.44 -0.02
CA VAL A 45 14.99 -3.21 1.36
C VAL A 45 13.77 -2.93 2.23
N VAL A 46 13.55 -3.75 3.24
CA VAL A 46 12.49 -3.56 4.22
C VAL A 46 13.12 -3.05 5.52
N SER A 47 12.46 -2.10 6.16
CA SER A 47 12.89 -1.51 7.43
C SER A 47 11.70 -1.18 8.33
N GLY A 48 11.95 -1.15 9.66
CA GLY A 48 10.92 -0.86 10.67
C GLY A 48 10.16 -2.09 11.17
N GLN A 49 10.45 -3.27 10.62
CA GLN A 49 9.83 -4.53 11.06
C GLN A 49 10.44 -5.00 12.40
N GLN A 50 9.58 -5.52 13.28
CA GLN A 50 9.97 -6.11 14.56
C GLN A 50 9.36 -7.52 14.74
N ARG A 51 8.06 -7.64 14.46
CA ARG A 51 7.29 -8.89 14.57
C ARG A 51 7.40 -9.75 13.32
N TYR A 52 7.30 -9.11 12.14
CA TYR A 52 7.38 -9.80 10.85
C TYR A 52 8.80 -9.86 10.34
N THR A 53 9.13 -10.92 9.64
CA THR A 53 10.41 -11.03 8.93
C THR A 53 10.36 -10.26 7.62
N GLN A 54 11.52 -9.84 7.13
CA GLN A 54 11.62 -9.19 5.80
C GLN A 54 11.00 -10.04 4.70
N GLN A 55 11.19 -11.37 4.77
CA GLN A 55 10.65 -12.29 3.78
C GLN A 55 9.12 -12.34 3.80
N GLN A 56 8.49 -12.35 4.96
CA GLN A 56 7.03 -12.33 5.08
C GLN A 56 6.44 -11.06 4.47
N ILE A 57 7.08 -9.90 4.70
CA ILE A 57 6.63 -8.63 4.11
C ILE A 57 6.83 -8.63 2.58
N LEU A 58 7.92 -9.22 2.11
CA LEU A 58 8.18 -9.34 0.68
C LEU A 58 7.17 -10.26 0.01
N ASP A 59 6.88 -11.41 0.59
CA ASP A 59 5.88 -12.36 0.08
C ASP A 59 4.48 -11.73 0.06
N ALA A 60 4.10 -11.05 1.14
CA ALA A 60 2.83 -10.31 1.21
C ALA A 60 2.74 -9.14 0.23
N SER A 61 3.87 -8.59 -0.20
CA SER A 61 3.89 -7.47 -1.15
C SER A 61 3.53 -7.85 -2.58
N GLY A 62 3.66 -9.12 -2.93
CA GLY A 62 3.52 -9.63 -4.30
C GLY A 62 4.57 -9.11 -5.28
N ILE A 63 5.59 -8.37 -4.82
CA ILE A 63 6.65 -7.81 -5.66
C ILE A 63 7.59 -8.93 -6.12
N GLN A 64 7.84 -8.97 -7.43
CA GLN A 64 8.77 -9.91 -8.01
C GLN A 64 10.04 -9.21 -8.50
N THR A 65 11.16 -9.90 -8.38
CA THR A 65 12.41 -9.45 -8.99
C THR A 65 12.23 -9.35 -10.52
N GLY A 66 12.57 -8.18 -11.06
CA GLY A 66 12.37 -7.88 -12.48
C GLY A 66 11.15 -7.01 -12.77
N ASP A 67 10.26 -6.78 -11.82
CA ASP A 67 9.16 -5.83 -11.96
C ASP A 67 9.69 -4.43 -12.30
N ASN A 68 8.90 -3.67 -13.06
CA ASN A 68 9.30 -2.31 -13.39
C ASN A 68 8.94 -1.35 -12.25
N LEU A 69 9.98 -0.65 -11.73
CA LEU A 69 9.85 0.32 -10.63
C LEU A 69 8.80 1.42 -10.89
N PHE A 70 8.61 1.85 -12.14
CA PHE A 70 7.67 2.92 -12.48
C PHE A 70 6.25 2.41 -12.69
N LEU A 71 6.09 1.18 -13.18
CA LEU A 71 4.77 0.57 -13.40
C LEU A 71 4.15 0.00 -12.12
N LEU A 72 4.98 -0.28 -11.11
CA LEU A 72 4.52 -0.79 -9.83
C LEU A 72 3.63 0.22 -9.11
N ASN A 73 2.39 -0.16 -8.80
CA ASN A 73 1.46 0.67 -8.04
C ASN A 73 1.73 0.53 -6.54
N LYS A 74 2.31 1.57 -5.95
CA LYS A 74 2.66 1.57 -4.51
C LYS A 74 1.45 1.38 -3.59
N TYR A 75 0.29 1.90 -3.99
CA TYR A 75 -0.94 1.81 -3.18
C TYR A 75 -1.48 0.39 -3.14
N ASP A 76 -1.44 -0.32 -4.27
CA ASP A 76 -1.90 -1.71 -4.33
C ASP A 76 -0.99 -2.60 -3.49
N VAL A 77 0.33 -2.42 -3.61
CA VAL A 77 1.32 -3.13 -2.78
C VAL A 77 1.12 -2.84 -1.29
N ALA A 78 0.95 -1.57 -0.91
CA ALA A 78 0.71 -1.21 0.48
C ALA A 78 -0.58 -1.83 1.03
N ASN A 79 -1.67 -1.76 0.27
CA ASN A 79 -2.95 -2.34 0.68
C ASN A 79 -2.87 -3.86 0.81
N GLN A 80 -2.14 -4.53 -0.08
CA GLN A 80 -1.95 -5.97 -0.02
C GLN A 80 -1.18 -6.37 1.25
N ILE A 81 -0.06 -5.70 1.54
CA ILE A 81 0.71 -5.96 2.77
C ILE A 81 -0.14 -5.71 4.02
N ILE A 82 -0.87 -4.58 4.09
CA ILE A 82 -1.73 -4.25 5.25
C ILE A 82 -2.87 -5.26 5.41
N GLY A 83 -3.37 -5.81 4.32
CA GLY A 83 -4.41 -6.84 4.33
C GLY A 83 -3.93 -8.20 4.81
N GLU A 84 -2.73 -8.61 4.41
CA GLU A 84 -2.16 -9.91 4.75
C GLU A 84 -1.43 -9.91 6.10
N LEU A 85 -0.89 -8.76 6.52
CA LEU A 85 -0.12 -8.59 7.75
C LEU A 85 -0.81 -7.58 8.68
N PRO A 86 -1.79 -8.02 9.49
CA PRO A 86 -2.69 -7.12 10.23
C PRO A 86 -1.98 -6.21 11.24
N TYR A 87 -0.85 -6.62 11.83
CA TYR A 87 -0.09 -5.80 12.76
C TYR A 87 0.66 -4.63 12.08
N ILE A 88 0.70 -4.57 10.75
CA ILE A 88 1.27 -3.42 10.05
C ILE A 88 0.20 -2.32 9.97
N GLU A 89 0.52 -1.14 10.51
CA GLU A 89 -0.36 0.03 10.53
C GLU A 89 -0.08 0.97 9.39
N THR A 90 1.19 1.31 9.17
CA THR A 90 1.56 2.23 8.11
C THR A 90 2.69 1.69 7.25
N ILE A 91 2.65 2.02 5.98
CA ILE A 91 3.68 1.64 5.01
C ILE A 91 4.05 2.85 4.17
N ARG A 92 5.36 3.04 3.99
CA ARG A 92 5.93 4.00 3.06
C ARG A 92 6.77 3.26 2.04
N ILE A 93 6.41 3.39 0.76
CA ILE A 93 7.15 2.77 -0.33
C ILE A 93 7.85 3.85 -1.14
N ASN A 94 9.18 3.82 -1.11
CA ASN A 94 10.06 4.75 -1.80
C ASN A 94 10.88 4.03 -2.87
N ARG A 95 11.04 4.68 -4.02
CA ARG A 95 11.87 4.17 -5.12
C ARG A 95 13.26 4.80 -5.00
N LYS A 96 14.28 3.99 -4.88
CA LYS A 96 15.68 4.40 -4.93
C LYS A 96 16.27 3.92 -6.24
N LEU A 97 16.32 4.84 -7.21
CA LEU A 97 16.82 4.53 -8.55
C LEU A 97 18.28 4.08 -8.51
N PRO A 98 18.70 3.19 -9.43
CA PRO A 98 17.94 2.74 -10.59
C PRO A 98 17.05 1.50 -10.35
N ASP A 99 17.28 0.70 -9.30
CA ASP A 99 16.82 -0.69 -9.21
C ASP A 99 16.33 -1.13 -7.82
N THR A 100 16.26 -0.21 -6.87
CA THR A 100 15.96 -0.51 -5.47
C THR A 100 14.62 0.04 -5.03
N LEU A 101 13.83 -0.77 -4.31
CA LEU A 101 12.62 -0.37 -3.63
C LEU A 101 12.84 -0.37 -2.11
N LEU A 102 12.53 0.73 -1.46
CA LEU A 102 12.55 0.85 0.00
C LEU A 102 11.12 0.71 0.51
N VAL A 103 10.90 -0.24 1.40
CA VAL A 103 9.62 -0.48 2.08
C VAL A 103 9.83 -0.22 3.56
N GLU A 104 9.35 0.91 4.04
CA GLU A 104 9.38 1.27 5.45
C GLU A 104 8.03 0.91 6.05
N VAL A 105 8.02 0.01 7.03
CA VAL A 105 6.81 -0.42 7.72
C VAL A 105 6.83 0.08 9.16
N GLN A 106 5.65 0.39 9.67
CA GLN A 106 5.43 0.65 11.08
C GLN A 106 4.43 -0.37 11.60
N GLU A 107 4.87 -1.18 12.54
CA GLU A 107 4.05 -2.18 13.19
C GLU A 107 3.40 -1.61 14.46
N CYS A 108 2.23 -2.14 14.77
CA CYS A 108 1.55 -1.89 16.03
C CYS A 108 2.33 -2.55 17.17
N SER A 109 2.81 -1.75 18.13
CA SER A 109 3.54 -2.23 19.31
C SER A 109 2.58 -2.67 20.41
N ALA A 110 1.50 -1.93 20.60
CA ALA A 110 0.52 -2.13 21.66
C ALA A 110 -0.83 -2.56 21.10
N VAL A 111 -1.51 -3.43 21.80
CA VAL A 111 -2.86 -3.88 21.47
C VAL A 111 -3.71 -4.01 22.72
N LEU A 112 -5.01 -3.80 22.58
CA LEU A 112 -6.02 -3.97 23.63
C LEU A 112 -6.92 -5.14 23.26
N ALA A 113 -7.41 -5.84 24.26
CA ALA A 113 -8.32 -6.97 24.06
C ALA A 113 -9.77 -6.57 24.29
N VAL A 114 -10.64 -6.91 23.33
CA VAL A 114 -12.09 -6.91 23.52
C VAL A 114 -12.55 -8.36 23.61
N VAL A 115 -13.05 -8.74 24.76
CA VAL A 115 -13.54 -10.11 24.98
C VAL A 115 -15.00 -10.20 24.56
N GLN A 116 -15.27 -11.06 23.60
CA GLN A 116 -16.61 -11.33 23.14
C GLN A 116 -16.82 -12.83 22.91
N GLU A 117 -17.88 -13.39 23.52
CA GLU A 117 -18.14 -14.82 23.50
C GLU A 117 -16.95 -15.61 24.08
N ASN A 118 -16.29 -16.43 23.27
CA ASN A 118 -15.13 -17.22 23.68
C ASN A 118 -13.82 -16.74 23.02
N ASN A 119 -13.81 -15.52 22.47
CA ASN A 119 -12.66 -14.95 21.76
C ASN A 119 -12.21 -13.63 22.40
N ALA A 120 -10.91 -13.40 22.38
CA ALA A 120 -10.28 -12.12 22.63
C ALA A 120 -9.85 -11.52 21.30
N TRP A 121 -10.46 -10.40 20.92
CA TRP A 121 -10.13 -9.66 19.72
C TRP A 121 -9.10 -8.59 20.07
N LEU A 122 -7.93 -8.68 19.47
CA LEU A 122 -6.87 -7.70 19.71
C LEU A 122 -7.03 -6.52 18.76
N VAL A 123 -7.09 -5.34 19.33
CA VAL A 123 -7.35 -4.08 18.61
C VAL A 123 -6.15 -3.17 18.77
N SER A 124 -5.67 -2.60 17.67
CA SER A 124 -4.59 -1.61 17.67
C SER A 124 -5.08 -0.24 18.14
N PRO A 125 -4.18 0.70 18.50
CA PRO A 125 -4.54 2.08 18.86
C PRO A 125 -5.31 2.82 17.77
N THR A 126 -5.11 2.45 16.49
CA THR A 126 -5.84 3.02 15.35
C THR A 126 -7.23 2.42 15.16
N GLY A 127 -7.62 1.43 15.99
CA GLY A 127 -8.91 0.76 15.91
C GLY A 127 -8.97 -0.34 14.85
N LYS A 128 -7.83 -0.92 14.45
CA LYS A 128 -7.78 -2.08 13.56
C LYS A 128 -7.76 -3.36 14.39
N ILE A 129 -8.55 -4.37 14.00
CA ILE A 129 -8.50 -5.70 14.61
C ILE A 129 -7.28 -6.43 14.02
N VAL A 130 -6.28 -6.68 14.84
CA VAL A 130 -4.99 -7.23 14.40
C VAL A 130 -4.86 -8.73 14.60
N ASP A 131 -5.60 -9.29 15.58
CA ASP A 131 -5.52 -10.73 15.89
C ASP A 131 -6.79 -11.21 16.60
N ARG A 132 -6.98 -12.52 16.64
CA ARG A 132 -8.01 -13.20 17.41
C ARG A 132 -7.40 -14.33 18.21
N LYS A 133 -7.57 -14.32 19.51
CA LYS A 133 -7.11 -15.36 20.44
C LYS A 133 -8.28 -15.96 21.22
N ALA A 134 -8.01 -17.03 21.95
CA ALA A 134 -8.98 -17.55 22.91
C ALA A 134 -9.18 -16.56 24.07
N ALA A 135 -10.39 -16.48 24.63
CA ALA A 135 -10.71 -15.56 25.73
C ALA A 135 -9.75 -15.69 26.92
N ALA A 136 -9.27 -16.91 27.21
CA ALA A 136 -8.29 -17.16 28.27
C ALA A 136 -6.94 -16.46 28.07
N ALA A 137 -6.63 -16.00 26.87
CA ALA A 137 -5.39 -15.25 26.60
C ALA A 137 -5.56 -13.72 26.76
N ALA A 138 -6.77 -13.26 27.07
CA ALA A 138 -7.07 -11.84 27.23
C ALA A 138 -6.33 -11.22 28.41
N ASP A 139 -6.06 -11.98 29.47
CA ASP A 139 -5.38 -11.50 30.69
C ASP A 139 -3.96 -10.97 30.44
N GLN A 140 -3.40 -11.27 29.27
CA GLN A 140 -2.07 -10.77 28.86
C GLN A 140 -2.12 -9.36 28.26
N TYR A 141 -3.31 -8.80 28.07
CA TYR A 141 -3.54 -7.52 27.38
C TYR A 141 -4.47 -6.65 28.23
N PRO A 142 -4.36 -5.33 28.14
CA PRO A 142 -5.39 -4.44 28.69
C PRO A 142 -6.75 -4.75 28.06
N ILE A 143 -7.77 -4.93 28.91
CA ILE A 143 -9.11 -5.34 28.45
C ILE A 143 -10.03 -4.12 28.34
N ILE A 144 -10.78 -4.05 27.27
CA ILE A 144 -11.87 -3.10 27.09
C ILE A 144 -13.18 -3.82 27.35
N ASP A 145 -13.88 -3.38 28.39
CA ASP A 145 -15.19 -3.90 28.77
C ASP A 145 -16.35 -3.01 28.34
N GLY A 146 -17.51 -3.60 28.28
CA GLY A 146 -18.79 -2.87 28.04
C GLY A 146 -19.00 -2.42 26.60
N CYS A 147 -18.36 -3.09 25.63
CA CYS A 147 -18.65 -2.91 24.23
C CYS A 147 -18.79 -4.26 23.51
N THR A 148 -19.63 -4.30 22.50
CA THR A 148 -19.82 -5.44 21.60
C THR A 148 -19.36 -5.08 20.20
N LEU A 149 -18.52 -5.94 19.62
CA LEU A 149 -18.04 -5.80 18.26
C LEU A 149 -19.10 -6.26 17.27
N LEU A 150 -19.29 -5.52 16.20
CA LEU A 150 -20.17 -5.86 15.11
C LEU A 150 -19.38 -6.62 14.03
N SER A 151 -19.69 -7.92 13.87
CA SER A 151 -19.05 -8.79 12.85
C SER A 151 -17.52 -8.67 12.79
N PRO A 152 -16.79 -8.89 13.91
CA PRO A 152 -15.37 -8.70 13.95
C PRO A 152 -14.62 -9.68 13.04
N SER A 153 -13.63 -9.19 12.31
CA SER A 153 -12.69 -10.01 11.53
C SER A 153 -11.29 -9.43 11.59
N VAL A 154 -10.28 -10.29 11.57
CA VAL A 154 -8.88 -9.86 11.55
C VAL A 154 -8.61 -9.05 10.29
N GLY A 155 -7.96 -7.90 10.43
CA GLY A 155 -7.70 -6.94 9.36
C GLY A 155 -8.79 -5.88 9.19
N SER A 156 -9.98 -6.04 9.79
CA SER A 156 -11.05 -5.04 9.71
C SER A 156 -10.89 -3.93 10.74
N SER A 157 -11.53 -2.79 10.46
CA SER A 157 -11.66 -1.72 11.45
C SER A 157 -12.66 -2.09 12.53
N LEU A 158 -12.41 -1.62 13.75
CA LEU A 158 -13.31 -1.73 14.89
C LEU A 158 -14.68 -1.14 14.54
N ALA A 159 -15.71 -1.96 14.59
CA ALA A 159 -17.09 -1.52 14.47
C ALA A 159 -17.84 -1.95 15.74
N LEU A 160 -18.40 -0.99 16.45
CA LEU A 160 -19.26 -1.24 17.61
C LEU A 160 -20.73 -1.20 17.18
N GLY A 161 -21.60 -1.89 17.93
CA GLY A 161 -23.04 -1.79 17.72
C GLY A 161 -23.52 -0.34 17.70
N THR A 162 -24.60 -0.05 16.98
CA THR A 162 -25.12 1.31 16.76
C THR A 162 -25.40 2.08 18.04
N GLU A 163 -25.73 1.40 19.14
CA GLU A 163 -25.91 1.97 20.48
C GLU A 163 -24.60 2.51 21.08
N TYR A 164 -23.44 2.07 20.58
CA TYR A 164 -22.10 2.47 21.05
C TYR A 164 -21.37 3.42 20.11
N ALA A 165 -22.00 3.97 19.08
CA ALA A 165 -21.33 4.81 18.08
C ALA A 165 -20.57 5.99 18.69
N ARG A 166 -21.14 6.67 19.71
CA ARG A 166 -20.46 7.75 20.46
C ARG A 166 -19.29 7.21 21.30
N LYS A 167 -19.43 6.01 21.87
CA LYS A 167 -18.37 5.37 22.64
C LYS A 167 -17.21 4.96 21.73
N GLN A 168 -17.49 4.55 20.51
CA GLN A 168 -16.46 4.19 19.53
C GLN A 168 -15.54 5.38 19.23
N GLU A 169 -16.09 6.56 18.97
CA GLU A 169 -15.31 7.77 18.72
C GLU A 169 -14.46 8.16 19.93
N SER A 170 -15.06 8.13 21.12
CA SER A 170 -14.35 8.40 22.37
C SER A 170 -13.26 7.36 22.65
N LEU A 171 -13.52 6.09 22.38
CA LEU A 171 -12.56 5.01 22.55
C LEU A 171 -11.36 5.21 21.63
N LEU A 172 -11.58 5.43 20.33
CA LEU A 172 -10.51 5.68 19.37
C LEU A 172 -9.68 6.91 19.71
N SER A 173 -10.33 7.96 20.21
CA SER A 173 -9.64 9.17 20.71
C SER A 173 -8.76 8.87 21.92
N LEU A 174 -9.25 8.10 22.89
CA LEU A 174 -8.47 7.69 24.07
C LEU A 174 -7.30 6.78 23.67
N LEU A 175 -7.52 5.80 22.79
CA LEU A 175 -6.47 4.91 22.30
C LEU A 175 -5.34 5.69 21.62
N GLY A 176 -5.69 6.64 20.76
CA GLY A 176 -4.71 7.50 20.10
C GLY A 176 -3.92 8.38 21.08
N GLN A 177 -4.53 8.84 22.17
CA GLN A 177 -3.84 9.61 23.22
C GLN A 177 -2.91 8.72 24.04
N LEU A 178 -3.34 7.53 24.44
CA LEU A 178 -2.53 6.58 25.21
C LEU A 178 -1.29 6.12 24.42
N ASP A 179 -1.45 5.91 23.12
CA ASP A 179 -0.33 5.56 22.22
C ASP A 179 0.68 6.71 22.08
N GLN A 180 0.20 7.97 21.97
CA GLN A 180 1.05 9.16 21.93
C GLN A 180 1.82 9.40 23.22
N GLU A 181 1.24 9.08 24.35
CA GLU A 181 1.86 9.21 25.67
C GLU A 181 2.78 8.03 26.04
N GLY A 182 2.85 6.99 25.20
CA GLY A 182 3.64 5.78 25.45
C GLY A 182 3.14 4.99 26.66
N LEU A 183 1.87 5.09 27.02
CA LEU A 183 1.27 4.41 28.17
C LEU A 183 0.73 3.02 27.82
N MET A 184 0.93 2.54 26.60
CA MET A 184 0.46 1.25 26.11
C MET A 184 1.55 0.20 26.00
N ASP A 185 2.81 0.54 26.38
CA ASP A 185 3.96 -0.37 26.41
C ASP A 185 4.01 -1.22 27.69
#